data_b5134e015a4fa758717fabe33fa0e13f
#
_entry.id   b5134e015a4fa758717fabe33fa0e13f
#
_cell.length_a   1.000
_cell.length_b   1.000
_cell.length_c   1.000
_cell.angle_alpha   90.00
_cell.angle_beta   90.00
_cell.angle_gamma   90.00
#
_symmetry.space_group_name_H-M   'P 1'
#
loop_
_entity.id
_entity.type
_entity.pdbx_description
1 polymer ?
#
loop_
_entity_poly.entity_id
_entity_poly.type
_entity_poly.pdbx_seq_one_letter_code
_entity_poly.pdbx_strand_id
1 'polypeptide(L)' 'LISDVEHFVDYALFMKDGQVLLQGDADDLRAAHGDSLDAIFRKEYR' A
#
# COMPACT_ATOMS: atom_id res chain seq x y z
N LEU A 1 2.87 12.67 -3.38
CA LEU A 1 1.68 11.86 -3.14
C LEU A 1 1.95 10.41 -3.52
N ILE A 2 1.30 9.51 -2.82
CA ILE A 2 1.53 8.09 -3.04
C ILE A 2 1.15 7.66 -4.46
N SER A 3 0.12 8.24 -5.02
CA SER A 3 -0.31 7.91 -6.38
C SER A 3 0.72 8.31 -7.44
N ASP A 4 1.55 9.30 -7.13
CA ASP A 4 2.58 9.75 -8.06
C ASP A 4 3.76 8.80 -8.13
N VAL A 5 4.02 8.06 -7.06
CA VAL A 5 5.19 7.17 -6.99
C VAL A 5 4.79 5.70 -7.03
N GLU A 6 3.51 5.41 -7.06
CA GLU A 6 3.02 4.03 -6.96
C GLU A 6 3.62 3.12 -8.04
N HIS A 7 3.77 3.62 -9.24
CA HIS A 7 4.28 2.81 -10.36
C HIS A 7 5.77 2.52 -10.27
N PHE A 8 6.46 3.20 -9.36
CA PHE A 8 7.89 3.01 -9.18
C PHE A 8 8.21 2.20 -7.93
N VAL A 9 7.18 1.75 -7.21
CA VAL A 9 7.35 0.99 -5.97
C VAL A 9 7.21 -0.48 -6.26
N ASP A 10 8.22 -1.27 -5.89
CA ASP A 10 8.18 -2.72 -6.04
C ASP A 10 7.68 -3.41 -4.77
N TYR A 11 7.94 -2.81 -3.62
CA TYR A 11 7.59 -3.39 -2.32
C TYR A 11 7.01 -2.29 -1.44
N ALA A 12 5.96 -2.59 -0.74
CA ALA A 12 5.30 -1.61 0.12
C ALA A 12 5.18 -2.12 1.54
N LEU A 13 5.32 -1.21 2.49
CA LEU A 13 5.16 -1.48 3.92
C LEU A 13 4.30 -0.38 4.50
N PHE A 14 3.14 -0.74 5.04
CA PHE A 14 2.22 0.20 5.66
C PHE A 14 2.30 0.05 7.17
N MET A 15 2.64 1.12 7.87
CA MET A 15 2.80 1.11 9.32
C MET A 15 1.90 2.13 9.98
N LYS A 16 1.48 1.82 11.20
CA LYS A 16 0.71 2.75 12.01
C LYS A 16 0.92 2.40 13.47
N ASP A 17 1.18 3.43 14.28
CA ASP A 17 1.35 3.27 15.74
C ASP A 17 2.42 2.24 16.09
N GLY A 18 3.50 2.21 15.32
CA GLY A 18 4.60 1.29 15.55
C GLY A 18 4.33 -0.13 15.11
N GLN A 19 3.25 -0.36 14.39
CA GLN A 19 2.90 -1.70 13.92
C GLN A 19 2.80 -1.75 12.41
N VAL A 20 3.15 -2.90 11.84
CA VAL A 20 3.01 -3.14 10.41
C VAL A 20 1.58 -3.59 10.14
N LEU A 21 0.86 -2.83 9.31
CA LEU A 21 -0.50 -3.17 8.92
C LEU A 21 -0.51 -4.10 7.72
N LEU A 22 0.26 -3.75 6.69
CA LEU A 22 0.34 -4.52 5.46
C LEU A 22 1.77 -4.46 4.95
N GLN A 23 2.23 -5.53 4.31
CA GLN A 23 3.52 -5.53 3.65
C GLN A 23 3.53 -6.58 2.54
N GLY A 24 4.32 -6.33 1.51
CA GLY A 24 4.46 -7.27 0.40
C GLY A 24 4.82 -6.56 -0.88
N ASP A 25 4.97 -7.35 -1.94
CA ASP A 25 5.18 -6.80 -3.26
C ASP A 25 3.98 -5.95 -3.66
N ALA A 26 4.25 -4.81 -4.30
CA ALA A 26 3.19 -3.90 -4.70
C ALA A 26 2.15 -4.60 -5.57
N ASP A 27 2.59 -5.44 -6.51
CA ASP A 27 1.67 -6.17 -7.37
C ASP A 27 0.81 -7.14 -6.58
N ASP A 28 1.40 -7.80 -5.59
CA ASP A 28 0.67 -8.74 -4.75
C ASP A 28 -0.37 -8.02 -3.89
N LEU A 29 -0.01 -6.87 -3.35
CA LEU A 29 -0.96 -6.09 -2.54
C LEU A 29 -2.12 -5.60 -3.39
N ARG A 30 -1.85 -5.11 -4.59
CA ARG A 30 -2.91 -4.67 -5.48
C ARG A 30 -3.85 -5.83 -5.84
N ALA A 31 -3.29 -6.99 -6.12
CA ALA A 31 -4.10 -8.15 -6.48
C ALA A 31 -4.93 -8.64 -5.30
N ALA A 32 -4.33 -8.68 -4.11
CA ALA A 32 -5.01 -9.18 -2.91
C ALA A 32 -6.16 -8.28 -2.49
N HIS A 33 -5.99 -6.97 -2.63
CA HIS A 33 -7.00 -6.00 -2.20
C HIS A 33 -7.91 -5.52 -3.32
N GLY A 34 -7.53 -5.82 -4.57
CA GLY A 34 -8.33 -5.39 -5.71
C GLY A 34 -8.30 -3.89 -5.94
N ASP A 35 -7.29 -3.20 -5.45
CA ASP A 35 -7.20 -1.75 -5.51
C ASP A 35 -5.75 -1.31 -5.70
N SER A 36 -5.59 -0.02 -6.06
CA SER A 36 -4.27 0.58 -6.11
C SER A 36 -3.71 0.77 -4.71
N LEU A 37 -2.39 0.99 -4.60
CA LEU A 37 -1.78 1.26 -3.31
C LEU A 37 -2.35 2.52 -2.67
N ASP A 38 -2.66 3.53 -3.49
CA ASP A 38 -3.27 4.76 -3.01
C ASP A 38 -4.60 4.48 -2.33
N ALA A 39 -5.44 3.64 -2.93
CA ALA A 39 -6.72 3.28 -2.37
C ALA A 39 -6.57 2.47 -1.09
N ILE A 40 -5.60 1.55 -1.06
CA ILE A 40 -5.31 0.76 0.14
C ILE A 40 -4.87 1.69 1.27
N PHE A 41 -3.99 2.64 0.97
CA PHE A 41 -3.51 3.61 1.94
C PHE A 41 -4.68 4.39 2.56
N ARG A 42 -5.60 4.85 1.73
CA ARG A 42 -6.74 5.61 2.21
C ARG A 42 -7.62 4.79 3.14
N LYS A 43 -7.79 3.50 2.86
CA LYS A 43 -8.60 2.64 3.69
C LYS A 43 -7.96 2.40 5.05
N GLU A 44 -6.63 2.24 5.09
CA GLU A 44 -5.93 1.92 6.32
C GLU A 44 -5.69 3.13 7.21
N TYR A 45 -5.63 4.31 6.62
CA TYR A 45 -5.27 5.53 7.35
C TYR A 45 -6.36 6.58 7.36
N ARG A 46 -7.59 6.18 7.33
CA ARG A 46 -8.66 7.16 7.41
C ARG A 46 -8.86 7.72 8.81
#